data_58c516dc823134b488e54b4d3d47474e
#
_entry.id   58c516dc823134b488e54b4d3d47474e
#
_cell.length_a   1.000
_cell.length_b   1.000
_cell.length_c   1.000
_cell.angle_alpha   90.00
_cell.angle_beta   90.00
_cell.angle_gamma   90.00
#
_symmetry.space_group_name_H-M   'P 1'
#
loop_
_entity.id
_entity.type
_entity.pdbx_description
1 polymer ?
#
loop_
_entity_poly.entity_id
_entity_poly.type
_entity_poly.pdbx_seq_one_letter_code
_entity_poly.pdbx_strand_id
1 'polypeptide(L)'
;DAGADIVVSMPVTASCASAEIFAECGVCLLEACGCDMIVCGYEGGDKEMLHKTAQLLVEEPPAFKDTLQKGLRAGKSYPSAREDAVFSCIDSPEVKLLLSNPNNILAIEYEKAIIKHGFDIELIPVKRQGNGYNDSDNDGEFVSASYIRKQILAGNLPAVRNHLTDFSYNELNDECNKNVLLSDNDLSLPLHLELLGHNDYSKFLDVSPDLSDRIKKLLPEFVSISQFTSLLKNKSLTASRIRRALIHILLGITDKSLDKLREQNFVPELWILAASKHGLSLLKDIKSKNSFPLFFSLNEKDEKGDRSLFHLELIRALRINKSGIWLPNEYQRKVHL
;
A
#
# COMPACT_ATOMS: atom_id res chain seq x y z
N ASP A 1 -13.27 15.60 5.22
CA ASP A 1 -13.37 16.98 4.69
C ASP A 1 -13.02 17.15 3.20
N ALA A 2 -12.51 16.13 2.55
CA ALA A 2 -12.29 16.17 1.10
C ALA A 2 -13.51 15.66 0.29
N GLY A 3 -14.67 15.50 0.92
CA GLY A 3 -15.92 15.09 0.26
C GLY A 3 -16.20 13.59 0.27
N ALA A 4 -15.38 12.79 0.92
CA ALA A 4 -15.65 11.36 1.05
C ALA A 4 -16.80 11.11 2.04
N ASP A 5 -17.77 10.29 1.66
CA ASP A 5 -18.90 9.93 2.53
C ASP A 5 -18.58 8.81 3.50
N ILE A 6 -17.70 7.88 3.11
CA ILE A 6 -17.24 6.76 3.95
C ILE A 6 -15.75 6.57 3.74
N VAL A 7 -15.03 6.34 4.83
CA VAL A 7 -13.61 5.94 4.81
C VAL A 7 -13.49 4.55 5.42
N VAL A 8 -12.99 3.60 4.63
CA VAL A 8 -12.81 2.21 5.03
C VAL A 8 -11.33 1.90 5.19
N SER A 9 -10.97 1.18 6.24
CA SER A 9 -9.61 0.70 6.45
C SER A 9 -9.33 -0.55 5.60
N MET A 10 -8.17 -0.57 4.97
CA MET A 10 -7.68 -1.78 4.30
C MET A 10 -6.88 -2.63 5.30
N PRO A 11 -7.03 -3.97 5.31
CA PRO A 11 -6.21 -4.85 6.13
C PRO A 11 -4.71 -4.59 5.93
N VAL A 12 -3.96 -4.53 7.04
CA VAL A 12 -2.53 -4.20 7.00
C VAL A 12 -1.72 -5.19 6.14
N THR A 13 -2.10 -6.46 6.12
CA THR A 13 -1.50 -7.49 5.26
C THR A 13 -1.54 -7.10 3.78
N ALA A 14 -2.63 -6.50 3.31
CA ALA A 14 -2.77 -6.06 1.93
C ALA A 14 -2.17 -4.66 1.71
N SER A 15 -2.38 -3.72 2.64
CA SER A 15 -1.91 -2.34 2.50
C SER A 15 -0.38 -2.22 2.47
N CYS A 16 0.33 -3.15 3.11
CA CYS A 16 1.80 -3.24 3.08
C CYS A 16 2.35 -4.17 1.99
N ALA A 17 1.49 -4.78 1.16
CA ALA A 17 1.91 -5.77 0.16
C ALA A 17 2.31 -5.15 -1.20
N SER A 18 2.46 -6.01 -2.22
CA SER A 18 2.70 -5.58 -3.60
C SER A 18 1.49 -4.84 -4.19
N ALA A 19 1.70 -4.09 -5.28
CA ALA A 19 0.61 -3.39 -5.98
C ALA A 19 -0.52 -4.34 -6.38
N GLU A 20 -0.20 -5.58 -6.77
CA GLU A 20 -1.18 -6.61 -7.11
C GLU A 20 -2.11 -6.95 -5.94
N ILE A 21 -1.54 -7.29 -4.79
CA ILE A 21 -2.31 -7.67 -3.59
C ILE A 21 -3.07 -6.46 -3.03
N PHE A 22 -2.43 -5.29 -3.03
CA PHE A 22 -3.05 -4.03 -2.62
C PHE A 22 -4.28 -3.72 -3.49
N ALA A 23 -4.13 -3.79 -4.80
CA ALA A 23 -5.21 -3.49 -5.75
C ALA A 23 -6.35 -4.52 -5.64
N GLU A 24 -6.02 -5.80 -5.57
CA GLU A 24 -7.02 -6.87 -5.43
C GLU A 24 -7.86 -6.69 -4.16
N CYS A 25 -7.21 -6.43 -3.02
CA CYS A 25 -7.92 -6.15 -1.77
C CYS A 25 -8.75 -4.86 -1.86
N GLY A 26 -8.20 -3.79 -2.44
CA GLY A 26 -8.92 -2.53 -2.61
C GLY A 26 -10.18 -2.67 -3.45
N VAL A 27 -10.11 -3.39 -4.56
CA VAL A 27 -11.25 -3.68 -5.44
C VAL A 27 -12.30 -4.52 -4.71
N CYS A 28 -11.89 -5.58 -4.01
CA CYS A 28 -12.82 -6.42 -3.24
C CYS A 28 -13.53 -5.64 -2.11
N LEU A 29 -12.81 -4.73 -1.42
CA LEU A 29 -13.40 -3.88 -0.40
C LEU A 29 -14.42 -2.88 -0.98
N LEU A 30 -14.11 -2.28 -2.14
CA LEU A 30 -15.02 -1.35 -2.81
C LEU A 30 -16.26 -2.07 -3.35
N GLU A 31 -16.10 -3.26 -3.91
CA GLU A 31 -17.21 -4.11 -4.30
C GLU A 31 -18.10 -4.46 -3.10
N ALA A 32 -17.50 -4.88 -1.99
CA ALA A 32 -18.23 -5.16 -0.75
C ALA A 32 -18.96 -3.92 -0.20
N CYS A 33 -18.49 -2.72 -0.51
CA CYS A 33 -19.20 -1.47 -0.23
C CYS A 33 -20.31 -1.17 -1.25
N GLY A 34 -20.46 -1.95 -2.31
CA GLY A 34 -21.45 -1.76 -3.36
C GLY A 34 -21.10 -0.65 -4.34
N CYS A 35 -19.81 -0.36 -4.50
CA CYS A 35 -19.33 0.60 -5.51
C CYS A 35 -19.42 -0.01 -6.91
N ASP A 36 -19.96 0.74 -7.85
CA ASP A 36 -20.07 0.41 -9.28
C ASP A 36 -18.98 1.11 -10.12
N MET A 37 -18.21 2.01 -9.51
CA MET A 37 -17.11 2.73 -10.16
C MET A 37 -15.90 2.84 -9.24
N ILE A 38 -14.70 2.72 -9.81
CA ILE A 38 -13.42 2.97 -9.14
C ILE A 38 -12.68 4.08 -9.88
N VAL A 39 -12.39 5.17 -9.19
CA VAL A 39 -11.59 6.28 -9.72
C VAL A 39 -10.16 6.15 -9.23
N CYS A 40 -9.19 6.19 -10.13
CA CYS A 40 -7.77 6.13 -9.76
C CYS A 40 -6.93 7.18 -10.52
N GLY A 41 -5.82 7.57 -9.91
CA GLY A 41 -4.83 8.45 -10.56
C GLY A 41 -4.06 7.71 -11.64
N TYR A 42 -3.78 8.38 -12.75
CA TYR A 42 -3.19 7.81 -13.96
C TYR A 42 -2.22 8.81 -14.62
N GLU A 43 -1.06 8.38 -15.05
CA GLU A 43 -0.10 9.29 -15.69
C GLU A 43 -0.39 9.50 -17.19
N GLY A 44 -1.25 8.70 -17.78
CA GLY A 44 -1.65 8.80 -19.18
C GLY A 44 -1.45 7.51 -19.93
N GLY A 45 -2.04 7.45 -21.13
CA GLY A 45 -2.13 6.29 -21.99
C GLY A 45 -3.57 6.07 -22.46
N ASP A 46 -3.79 5.07 -23.29
CA ASP A 46 -5.11 4.71 -23.76
C ASP A 46 -5.81 3.75 -22.78
N LYS A 47 -7.08 4.03 -22.43
CA LYS A 47 -7.91 3.19 -21.55
C LYS A 47 -8.10 1.78 -22.13
N GLU A 48 -8.27 1.68 -23.46
CA GLU A 48 -8.43 0.39 -24.13
C GLU A 48 -7.14 -0.44 -24.04
N MET A 49 -5.97 0.19 -24.16
CA MET A 49 -4.68 -0.46 -24.00
C MET A 49 -4.44 -0.91 -22.55
N LEU A 50 -4.87 -0.11 -21.56
CA LEU A 50 -4.85 -0.50 -20.16
C LEU A 50 -5.68 -1.77 -19.94
N HIS A 51 -6.91 -1.81 -20.44
CA HIS A 51 -7.79 -2.97 -20.35
C HIS A 51 -7.18 -4.21 -21.01
N LYS A 52 -6.70 -4.10 -22.24
CA LYS A 52 -6.02 -5.20 -22.97
C LYS A 52 -4.80 -5.73 -22.21
N THR A 53 -4.02 -4.83 -21.61
CA THR A 53 -2.86 -5.21 -20.81
C THR A 53 -3.29 -5.96 -19.55
N ALA A 54 -4.32 -5.50 -18.85
CA ALA A 54 -4.87 -6.16 -17.69
C ALA A 54 -5.42 -7.55 -18.02
N GLN A 55 -6.17 -7.68 -19.12
CA GLN A 55 -6.69 -8.96 -19.61
C GLN A 55 -5.57 -9.95 -19.93
N LEU A 56 -4.53 -9.52 -20.65
CA LEU A 56 -3.35 -10.33 -20.93
C LEU A 56 -2.72 -10.87 -19.63
N LEU A 57 -2.64 -10.04 -18.60
CA LEU A 57 -2.05 -10.40 -17.30
C LEU A 57 -2.96 -11.31 -16.45
N VAL A 58 -4.25 -11.39 -16.73
CA VAL A 58 -5.16 -12.39 -16.15
C VAL A 58 -5.02 -13.72 -16.87
N GLU A 59 -4.96 -13.70 -18.20
CA GLU A 59 -4.96 -14.90 -19.04
C GLU A 59 -3.59 -15.60 -19.04
N GLU A 60 -2.51 -14.84 -18.99
CA GLU A 60 -1.11 -15.31 -19.07
C GLU A 60 -0.91 -16.39 -20.14
N PRO A 61 -1.08 -16.08 -21.43
CA PRO A 61 -0.95 -17.06 -22.50
C PRO A 61 0.46 -17.68 -22.55
N PRO A 62 0.65 -18.83 -23.22
CA PRO A 62 1.93 -19.52 -23.26
C PRO A 62 3.11 -18.64 -23.67
N ALA A 63 2.95 -17.78 -24.67
CA ALA A 63 4.00 -16.85 -25.12
C ALA A 63 4.46 -15.89 -24.01
N PHE A 64 3.51 -15.38 -23.20
CA PHE A 64 3.78 -14.56 -22.04
C PHE A 64 4.60 -15.34 -21.00
N LYS A 65 4.12 -16.54 -20.59
CA LYS A 65 4.79 -17.39 -19.59
C LYS A 65 6.20 -17.76 -19.99
N ASP A 66 6.40 -18.14 -21.25
CA ASP A 66 7.71 -18.53 -21.80
C ASP A 66 8.69 -17.34 -21.77
N THR A 67 8.25 -16.14 -22.16
CA THR A 67 9.10 -14.96 -22.18
C THR A 67 9.44 -14.52 -20.75
N LEU A 68 8.45 -14.52 -19.84
CA LEU A 68 8.66 -14.23 -18.42
C LEU A 68 9.71 -15.17 -17.80
N GLN A 69 9.56 -16.48 -17.99
CA GLN A 69 10.49 -17.46 -17.44
C GLN A 69 11.91 -17.32 -18.03
N LYS A 70 12.03 -17.05 -19.35
CA LYS A 70 13.33 -16.78 -19.98
C LYS A 70 14.00 -15.55 -19.36
N GLY A 71 13.26 -14.47 -19.15
CA GLY A 71 13.77 -13.27 -18.50
C GLY A 71 14.27 -13.53 -17.08
N LEU A 72 13.48 -14.23 -16.27
CA LEU A 72 13.85 -14.59 -14.88
C LEU A 72 15.08 -15.49 -14.82
N ARG A 73 15.18 -16.51 -15.69
CA ARG A 73 16.37 -17.39 -15.80
C ARG A 73 17.62 -16.63 -16.25
N ALA A 74 17.44 -15.56 -17.04
CA ALA A 74 18.54 -14.67 -17.45
C ALA A 74 18.95 -13.67 -16.34
N GLY A 75 18.35 -13.75 -15.15
CA GLY A 75 18.67 -12.90 -14.00
C GLY A 75 18.03 -11.49 -14.06
N LYS A 76 17.04 -11.26 -14.93
CA LYS A 76 16.27 -10.00 -14.91
C LYS A 76 15.42 -9.90 -13.63
N SER A 77 15.18 -8.69 -13.18
CA SER A 77 14.18 -8.45 -12.12
C SER A 77 12.78 -8.83 -12.63
N TYR A 78 11.88 -9.23 -11.71
CA TYR A 78 10.52 -9.58 -12.09
C TYR A 78 9.78 -8.47 -12.89
N PRO A 79 9.86 -7.16 -12.50
CA PRO A 79 9.26 -6.10 -13.30
C PRO A 79 9.79 -6.04 -14.74
N SER A 80 11.11 -6.17 -14.93
CA SER A 80 11.71 -6.15 -16.27
C SER A 80 11.35 -7.38 -17.09
N ALA A 81 11.30 -8.57 -16.49
CA ALA A 81 10.91 -9.79 -17.17
C ALA A 81 9.41 -9.77 -17.54
N ARG A 82 8.56 -9.20 -16.67
CA ARG A 82 7.12 -8.99 -16.93
C ARG A 82 6.90 -7.99 -18.06
N GLU A 83 7.65 -6.90 -18.10
CA GLU A 83 7.59 -5.92 -19.19
C GLU A 83 7.90 -6.58 -20.53
N ASP A 84 8.99 -7.34 -20.63
CA ASP A 84 9.34 -8.09 -21.85
C ASP A 84 8.24 -9.09 -22.24
N ALA A 85 7.64 -9.77 -21.28
CA ALA A 85 6.59 -10.75 -21.53
C ALA A 85 5.32 -10.08 -22.05
N VAL A 86 4.91 -8.94 -21.51
CA VAL A 86 3.78 -8.15 -22.06
C VAL A 86 4.10 -7.69 -23.47
N PHE A 87 5.30 -7.17 -23.68
CA PHE A 87 5.75 -6.69 -25.01
C PHE A 87 5.76 -7.80 -26.06
N SER A 88 6.06 -9.04 -25.68
CA SER A 88 6.04 -10.19 -26.61
C SER A 88 4.63 -10.55 -27.10
N CYS A 89 3.60 -10.08 -26.40
CA CYS A 89 2.20 -10.35 -26.74
C CYS A 89 1.48 -9.11 -27.30
N ILE A 90 1.87 -7.92 -26.85
CA ILE A 90 1.30 -6.63 -27.28
C ILE A 90 2.45 -5.73 -27.71
N ASP A 91 2.77 -5.73 -28.99
CA ASP A 91 3.81 -4.89 -29.59
C ASP A 91 3.30 -3.45 -29.79
N SER A 92 3.28 -2.68 -28.71
CA SER A 92 2.87 -1.27 -28.72
C SER A 92 3.75 -0.41 -27.84
N PRO A 93 4.24 0.75 -28.34
CA PRO A 93 4.98 1.70 -27.50
C PRO A 93 4.20 2.20 -26.28
N GLU A 94 2.87 2.23 -26.37
CA GLU A 94 1.98 2.67 -25.29
C GLU A 94 2.04 1.74 -24.09
N VAL A 95 2.23 0.44 -24.30
CA VAL A 95 2.42 -0.55 -23.22
C VAL A 95 3.65 -0.22 -22.39
N LYS A 96 4.72 0.26 -23.01
CA LYS A 96 5.93 0.68 -22.29
C LYS A 96 5.65 1.86 -21.37
N LEU A 97 4.87 2.84 -21.83
CA LEU A 97 4.43 3.97 -21.01
C LEU A 97 3.57 3.49 -19.83
N LEU A 98 2.67 2.54 -20.08
CA LEU A 98 1.80 1.98 -19.03
C LEU A 98 2.60 1.26 -17.95
N LEU A 99 3.58 0.45 -18.33
CA LEU A 99 4.36 -0.36 -17.39
C LEU A 99 5.51 0.38 -16.69
N SER A 100 5.90 1.57 -17.18
CA SER A 100 7.01 2.35 -16.59
C SER A 100 6.57 3.27 -15.46
N ASN A 101 5.29 3.59 -15.33
CA ASN A 101 4.78 4.56 -14.36
C ASN A 101 4.03 3.89 -13.21
N PRO A 102 4.36 4.23 -11.94
CA PRO A 102 3.78 3.56 -10.76
C PRO A 102 2.25 3.62 -10.67
N ASN A 103 1.62 4.77 -11.01
CA ASN A 103 0.16 4.88 -10.95
C ASN A 103 -0.50 4.12 -12.10
N ASN A 104 0.12 4.06 -13.28
CA ASN A 104 -0.36 3.23 -14.39
C ASN A 104 -0.30 1.75 -14.03
N ILE A 105 0.80 1.30 -13.39
CA ILE A 105 0.91 -0.08 -12.90
C ILE A 105 -0.23 -0.38 -11.91
N LEU A 106 -0.52 0.54 -11.00
CA LEU A 106 -1.60 0.36 -10.04
C LEU A 106 -2.98 0.33 -10.72
N ALA A 107 -3.20 1.19 -11.72
CA ALA A 107 -4.43 1.17 -12.53
C ALA A 107 -4.62 -0.16 -13.27
N ILE A 108 -3.53 -0.73 -13.83
CA ILE A 108 -3.56 -2.07 -14.45
C ILE A 108 -3.92 -3.14 -13.42
N GLU A 109 -3.37 -3.08 -12.20
CA GLU A 109 -3.67 -4.07 -11.16
C GLU A 109 -5.13 -3.94 -10.67
N TYR A 110 -5.73 -2.74 -10.62
CA TYR A 110 -7.16 -2.58 -10.33
C TYR A 110 -8.02 -3.21 -11.42
N GLU A 111 -7.74 -2.91 -12.69
CA GLU A 111 -8.46 -3.48 -13.83
C GLU A 111 -8.32 -5.00 -13.88
N LYS A 112 -7.11 -5.51 -13.63
CA LYS A 112 -6.81 -6.94 -13.52
C LYS A 112 -7.66 -7.60 -12.44
N ALA A 113 -7.80 -6.97 -11.27
CA ALA A 113 -8.61 -7.49 -10.17
C ALA A 113 -10.11 -7.52 -10.54
N ILE A 114 -10.63 -6.47 -11.17
CA ILE A 114 -12.01 -6.41 -11.66
C ILE A 114 -12.28 -7.57 -12.63
N ILE A 115 -11.43 -7.76 -13.64
CA ILE A 115 -11.55 -8.83 -14.63
C ILE A 115 -11.47 -10.21 -13.96
N LYS A 116 -10.47 -10.42 -13.09
CA LYS A 116 -10.20 -11.69 -12.42
C LYS A 116 -11.39 -12.18 -11.58
N HIS A 117 -12.06 -11.26 -10.88
CA HIS A 117 -13.20 -11.58 -10.02
C HIS A 117 -14.54 -11.48 -10.75
N GLY A 118 -14.57 -10.95 -11.99
CA GLY A 118 -15.80 -10.78 -12.78
C GLY A 118 -16.76 -9.75 -12.16
N PHE A 119 -16.23 -8.72 -11.50
CA PHE A 119 -17.04 -7.67 -10.89
C PHE A 119 -17.60 -6.70 -11.96
N ASP A 120 -18.83 -6.25 -11.72
CA ASP A 120 -19.48 -5.21 -12.57
C ASP A 120 -19.10 -3.82 -12.03
N ILE A 121 -17.83 -3.48 -12.15
CA ILE A 121 -17.24 -2.23 -11.70
C ILE A 121 -16.52 -1.57 -12.86
N GLU A 122 -16.80 -0.30 -13.12
CA GLU A 122 -16.08 0.49 -14.12
C GLU A 122 -14.85 1.16 -13.52
N LEU A 123 -13.65 0.93 -14.11
CA LEU A 123 -12.45 1.70 -13.78
C LEU A 123 -12.41 3.02 -14.54
N ILE A 124 -12.28 4.13 -13.81
CA ILE A 124 -12.18 5.48 -14.36
C ILE A 124 -10.78 6.04 -14.05
N PRO A 125 -9.81 5.91 -14.96
CA PRO A 125 -8.48 6.50 -14.78
C PRO A 125 -8.54 8.01 -15.02
N VAL A 126 -8.16 8.80 -14.02
CA VAL A 126 -8.08 10.26 -14.10
C VAL A 126 -6.63 10.67 -14.30
N LYS A 127 -6.36 11.38 -15.41
CA LYS A 127 -5.01 11.85 -15.71
C LYS A 127 -4.53 12.83 -14.66
N ARG A 128 -3.39 12.54 -14.05
CA ARG A 128 -2.75 13.44 -13.10
C ARG A 128 -2.30 14.72 -13.77
N GLN A 129 -2.52 15.83 -13.08
CA GLN A 129 -1.98 17.14 -13.45
C GLN A 129 -0.73 17.40 -12.63
N GLY A 130 0.29 18.05 -13.21
CA GLY A 130 1.56 18.39 -12.55
C GLY A 130 2.71 17.47 -12.93
N ASN A 131 3.83 17.62 -12.22
CA ASN A 131 5.09 16.92 -12.48
C ASN A 131 4.99 15.43 -12.16
N GLY A 132 5.82 14.61 -12.85
CA GLY A 132 5.87 13.17 -12.68
C GLY A 132 6.21 12.73 -11.25
N TYR A 133 5.96 11.48 -10.94
CA TYR A 133 6.15 10.90 -9.59
C TYR A 133 7.58 11.11 -9.03
N ASN A 134 8.59 11.21 -9.89
CA ASN A 134 10.01 11.32 -9.54
C ASN A 134 10.55 12.76 -9.59
N ASP A 135 9.77 13.76 -9.99
CA ASP A 135 10.26 15.13 -10.10
C ASP A 135 10.39 15.77 -8.72
N SER A 136 11.63 16.14 -8.38
CA SER A 136 11.99 16.77 -7.12
C SER A 136 11.89 18.30 -7.15
N ASP A 137 11.74 18.90 -8.33
CA ASP A 137 11.70 20.34 -8.54
C ASP A 137 10.27 20.81 -8.76
N ASN A 138 9.85 21.78 -7.94
CA ASN A 138 8.46 22.17 -7.81
C ASN A 138 8.27 23.67 -8.01
N ASP A 139 7.91 24.04 -9.24
CA ASP A 139 7.31 25.32 -9.54
C ASP A 139 5.85 25.17 -10.06
N GLY A 140 5.21 24.02 -9.82
CA GLY A 140 3.87 23.69 -10.30
C GLY A 140 2.78 23.86 -9.25
N GLU A 141 1.54 24.10 -9.69
CA GLU A 141 0.35 24.16 -8.86
C GLU A 141 0.10 22.84 -8.09
N PHE A 142 0.49 21.70 -8.68
CA PHE A 142 0.35 20.38 -8.10
C PHE A 142 1.70 19.74 -7.83
N VAL A 143 1.95 19.40 -6.57
CA VAL A 143 3.19 18.76 -6.12
C VAL A 143 2.98 17.29 -5.73
N SER A 144 4.05 16.50 -5.76
CA SER A 144 3.98 15.10 -5.35
C SER A 144 3.82 14.94 -3.82
N ALA A 145 3.15 13.87 -3.38
CA ALA A 145 3.08 13.53 -1.96
C ALA A 145 4.47 13.30 -1.33
N SER A 146 5.45 12.88 -2.12
CA SER A 146 6.84 12.72 -1.69
C SER A 146 7.49 14.05 -1.37
N TYR A 147 7.22 15.09 -2.17
CA TYR A 147 7.66 16.45 -1.89
C TYR A 147 7.04 16.99 -0.60
N ILE A 148 5.71 16.84 -0.44
CA ILE A 148 5.01 17.27 0.77
C ILE A 148 5.64 16.62 2.01
N ARG A 149 5.82 15.30 2.01
CA ARG A 149 6.47 14.58 3.11
C ARG A 149 7.88 15.08 3.39
N LYS A 150 8.67 15.32 2.35
CA LYS A 150 10.04 15.85 2.49
C LYS A 150 10.06 17.21 3.17
N GLN A 151 9.16 18.14 2.80
CA GLN A 151 9.06 19.45 3.43
C GLN A 151 8.62 19.34 4.89
N ILE A 152 7.62 18.52 5.18
CA ILE A 152 7.14 18.29 6.56
C ILE A 152 8.27 17.76 7.44
N LEU A 153 8.96 16.70 7.00
CA LEU A 153 10.08 16.11 7.75
C LEU A 153 11.28 17.04 7.91
N ALA A 154 11.43 18.00 7.01
CA ALA A 154 12.44 19.07 7.13
C ALA A 154 12.00 20.22 8.05
N GLY A 155 10.80 20.16 8.66
CA GLY A 155 10.26 21.23 9.50
C GLY A 155 9.72 22.44 8.71
N ASN A 156 9.54 22.29 7.41
CA ASN A 156 9.12 23.37 6.50
C ASN A 156 7.66 23.21 6.06
N LEU A 157 6.75 22.98 7.00
CA LEU A 157 5.30 22.82 6.73
C LEU A 157 4.71 24.04 5.97
N PRO A 158 5.10 25.31 6.24
CA PRO A 158 4.57 26.45 5.50
C PRO A 158 4.77 26.39 3.99
N ALA A 159 5.85 25.76 3.50
CA ALA A 159 6.14 25.61 2.07
C ALA A 159 5.10 24.79 1.31
N VAL A 160 4.30 23.99 1.99
CA VAL A 160 3.28 23.14 1.38
C VAL A 160 1.85 23.60 1.65
N ARG A 161 1.67 24.79 2.24
CA ARG A 161 0.36 25.33 2.62
C ARG A 161 -0.63 25.35 1.46
N ASN A 162 -0.19 25.82 0.29
CA ASN A 162 -1.03 25.98 -0.90
C ASN A 162 -1.36 24.66 -1.62
N HIS A 163 -0.73 23.56 -1.20
CA HIS A 163 -0.93 22.21 -1.78
C HIS A 163 -1.77 21.30 -0.90
N LEU A 164 -2.30 21.83 0.20
CA LEU A 164 -3.12 21.12 1.17
C LEU A 164 -4.46 21.84 1.37
N THR A 165 -5.50 21.10 1.67
CA THR A 165 -6.75 21.69 2.17
C THR A 165 -6.51 22.35 3.52
N ASP A 166 -7.33 23.33 3.90
CA ASP A 166 -7.22 24.01 5.21
C ASP A 166 -7.25 23.01 6.36
N PHE A 167 -8.16 22.04 6.30
CA PHE A 167 -8.25 20.99 7.28
C PHE A 167 -6.97 20.18 7.39
N SER A 168 -6.48 19.63 6.27
CA SER A 168 -5.25 18.81 6.26
C SER A 168 -4.04 19.58 6.76
N TYR A 169 -3.92 20.86 6.41
CA TYR A 169 -2.83 21.70 6.89
C TYR A 169 -2.90 21.92 8.41
N ASN A 170 -4.08 22.22 8.93
CA ASN A 170 -4.26 22.47 10.38
C ASN A 170 -3.97 21.21 11.19
N GLU A 171 -4.47 20.05 10.76
CA GLU A 171 -4.16 18.76 11.41
C GLU A 171 -2.66 18.45 11.39
N LEU A 172 -2.00 18.62 10.24
CA LEU A 172 -0.56 18.42 10.13
C LEU A 172 0.24 19.41 11.00
N ASN A 173 -0.20 20.66 11.09
CA ASN A 173 0.42 21.66 11.94
C ASN A 173 0.32 21.26 13.43
N ASP A 174 -0.83 20.80 13.86
CA ASP A 174 -1.03 20.31 15.23
C ASP A 174 -0.17 19.08 15.53
N GLU A 175 -0.09 18.12 14.60
CA GLU A 175 0.75 16.93 14.71
C GLU A 175 2.26 17.29 14.75
N CYS A 176 2.69 18.27 13.94
CA CYS A 176 4.05 18.80 13.98
C CYS A 176 4.36 19.45 15.32
N ASN A 177 3.46 20.30 15.85
CA ASN A 177 3.63 20.98 17.11
C ASN A 177 3.69 20.02 18.31
N LYS A 178 2.98 18.90 18.24
CA LYS A 178 3.02 17.80 19.21
C LYS A 178 4.23 16.90 19.06
N ASN A 179 5.02 17.06 18.00
CA ASN A 179 6.15 16.18 17.62
C ASN A 179 5.78 14.68 17.56
N VAL A 180 4.61 14.37 16.99
CA VAL A 180 4.10 12.99 16.88
C VAL A 180 4.23 12.36 15.49
N LEU A 181 4.73 13.13 14.51
CA LEU A 181 4.95 12.60 13.15
C LEU A 181 6.13 11.63 13.13
N LEU A 182 5.92 10.49 12.50
CA LEU A 182 6.93 9.44 12.37
C LEU A 182 7.55 9.44 10.97
N SER A 183 8.81 9.06 10.92
CA SER A 183 9.57 8.73 9.71
C SER A 183 9.86 7.24 9.66
N ASP A 184 10.31 6.73 8.51
CA ASP A 184 10.71 5.33 8.36
C ASP A 184 11.74 4.91 9.44
N ASN A 185 12.67 5.80 9.81
CA ASN A 185 13.72 5.48 10.75
C ASN A 185 13.26 5.41 12.20
N ASP A 186 12.11 5.95 12.56
CA ASP A 186 11.51 5.76 13.88
C ASP A 186 11.14 4.27 14.13
N LEU A 187 10.95 3.48 13.07
CA LEU A 187 10.72 2.03 13.12
C LEU A 187 12.01 1.21 13.25
N SER A 188 13.19 1.84 13.27
CA SER A 188 14.48 1.11 13.22
C SER A 188 14.71 0.25 14.45
N LEU A 189 14.47 0.78 15.66
CA LEU A 189 14.67 0.02 16.90
C LEU A 189 13.72 -1.19 17.00
N PRO A 190 12.39 -1.05 16.84
CA PRO A 190 11.52 -2.21 16.89
C PRO A 190 11.82 -3.24 15.81
N LEU A 191 12.19 -2.82 14.60
CA LEU A 191 12.61 -3.75 13.55
C LEU A 191 13.90 -4.49 13.93
N HIS A 192 14.90 -3.79 14.48
CA HIS A 192 16.16 -4.44 14.89
C HIS A 192 15.91 -5.51 15.96
N LEU A 193 15.05 -5.21 16.96
CA LEU A 193 14.66 -6.19 17.98
C LEU A 193 13.96 -7.41 17.38
N GLU A 194 13.04 -7.20 16.45
CA GLU A 194 12.35 -8.31 15.77
C GLU A 194 13.35 -9.14 14.92
N LEU A 195 14.29 -8.50 14.22
CA LEU A 195 15.33 -9.20 13.45
C LEU A 195 16.22 -10.06 14.36
N LEU A 196 16.60 -9.58 15.54
CA LEU A 196 17.40 -10.36 16.50
C LEU A 196 16.65 -11.58 17.07
N GLY A 197 15.32 -11.56 17.05
CA GLY A 197 14.46 -12.65 17.53
C GLY A 197 14.37 -13.85 16.56
N HIS A 198 14.91 -13.75 15.34
CA HIS A 198 14.78 -14.79 14.33
C HIS A 198 16.12 -15.25 13.75
N ASN A 199 16.20 -16.55 13.46
CA ASN A 199 17.33 -17.16 12.75
C ASN A 199 17.03 -17.42 11.27
N ASP A 200 15.75 -17.34 10.86
CA ASP A 200 15.29 -17.50 9.50
C ASP A 200 14.09 -16.57 9.26
N TYR A 201 14.15 -15.82 8.16
CA TYR A 201 13.11 -14.85 7.78
C TYR A 201 12.28 -15.31 6.59
N SER A 202 12.57 -16.48 6.01
CA SER A 202 11.90 -16.96 4.78
C SER A 202 10.39 -17.23 4.95
N LYS A 203 9.92 -17.33 6.20
CA LYS A 203 8.48 -17.46 6.51
C LYS A 203 7.67 -16.19 6.31
N PHE A 204 8.35 -15.02 6.26
CA PHE A 204 7.67 -13.73 6.10
C PHE A 204 7.43 -13.43 4.63
N LEU A 205 6.30 -12.79 4.35
CA LEU A 205 5.90 -12.42 3.00
C LEU A 205 6.99 -11.58 2.31
N ASP A 206 7.20 -11.76 1.02
CA ASP A 206 8.25 -11.11 0.20
C ASP A 206 9.71 -11.47 0.56
N VAL A 207 9.96 -12.33 1.54
CA VAL A 207 11.31 -12.72 1.95
C VAL A 207 11.72 -14.04 1.29
N SER A 208 12.50 -13.96 0.21
CA SER A 208 13.11 -15.14 -0.41
C SER A 208 14.23 -15.71 0.48
N PRO A 209 14.60 -17.01 0.32
CA PRO A 209 15.74 -17.60 1.04
C PRO A 209 17.02 -16.76 0.89
N ASP A 210 17.35 -16.30 -0.33
CA ASP A 210 18.51 -15.45 -0.59
C ASP A 210 18.46 -14.12 0.19
N LEU A 211 17.28 -13.50 0.29
CA LEU A 211 17.11 -12.29 1.09
C LEU A 211 17.23 -12.59 2.58
N SER A 212 16.67 -13.70 3.06
CA SER A 212 16.83 -14.15 4.45
C SER A 212 18.31 -14.33 4.82
N ASP A 213 19.09 -15.03 3.99
CA ASP A 213 20.52 -15.23 4.23
C ASP A 213 21.31 -13.91 4.19
N ARG A 214 20.95 -13.01 3.27
CA ARG A 214 21.55 -11.70 3.19
C ARG A 214 21.23 -10.82 4.41
N ILE A 215 20.01 -10.88 4.92
CA ILE A 215 19.62 -10.21 6.17
C ILE A 215 20.47 -10.72 7.33
N LYS A 216 20.59 -12.04 7.53
CA LYS A 216 21.43 -12.65 8.57
C LYS A 216 22.87 -12.16 8.50
N LYS A 217 23.45 -12.21 7.29
CA LYS A 217 24.86 -11.83 7.07
C LYS A 217 25.13 -10.37 7.42
N LEU A 218 24.21 -9.47 7.08
CA LEU A 218 24.39 -8.02 7.21
C LEU A 218 23.76 -7.45 8.50
N LEU A 219 23.04 -8.26 9.29
CA LEU A 219 22.42 -7.82 10.53
C LEU A 219 23.38 -7.14 11.52
N PRO A 220 24.65 -7.59 11.70
CA PRO A 220 25.61 -6.89 12.54
C PRO A 220 25.91 -5.44 12.11
N GLU A 221 25.63 -5.09 10.86
CA GLU A 221 25.85 -3.74 10.31
C GLU A 221 24.57 -2.87 10.36
N PHE A 222 23.49 -3.35 11.00
CA PHE A 222 22.23 -2.63 11.07
C PHE A 222 22.36 -1.35 11.91
N VAL A 223 21.99 -0.21 11.32
CA VAL A 223 21.93 1.10 12.00
C VAL A 223 20.52 1.69 11.94
N SER A 224 19.89 1.65 10.76
CA SER A 224 18.55 2.16 10.54
C SER A 224 17.88 1.44 9.34
N ILE A 225 16.55 1.56 9.23
CA ILE A 225 15.81 0.99 8.09
C ILE A 225 16.34 1.53 6.76
N SER A 226 16.59 2.82 6.66
CA SER A 226 17.08 3.45 5.42
C SER A 226 18.46 2.93 5.05
N GLN A 227 19.40 2.89 6.00
CA GLN A 227 20.76 2.37 5.80
C GLN A 227 20.71 0.89 5.47
N PHE A 228 19.97 0.08 6.21
CA PHE A 228 19.89 -1.36 6.02
C PHE A 228 19.23 -1.75 4.69
N THR A 229 18.20 -1.00 4.28
CA THR A 229 17.61 -1.11 2.93
C THR A 229 18.67 -0.92 1.84
N SER A 230 19.54 0.06 2.00
CA SER A 230 20.61 0.34 1.05
C SER A 230 21.66 -0.77 1.00
N LEU A 231 22.02 -1.34 2.14
CA LEU A 231 22.94 -2.49 2.25
C LEU A 231 22.37 -3.76 1.59
N LEU A 232 21.09 -4.02 1.80
CA LEU A 232 20.40 -5.20 1.26
C LEU A 232 20.16 -5.11 -0.25
N LYS A 233 20.18 -3.91 -0.85
CA LYS A 233 19.89 -3.69 -2.27
C LYS A 233 20.92 -4.42 -3.17
N ASN A 234 20.41 -5.01 -4.25
CA ASN A 234 21.22 -5.60 -5.33
C ASN A 234 20.49 -5.45 -6.68
N LYS A 235 21.02 -6.07 -7.75
CA LYS A 235 20.47 -5.98 -9.11
C LYS A 235 19.04 -6.57 -9.22
N SER A 236 18.69 -7.58 -8.43
CA SER A 236 17.40 -8.27 -8.48
C SER A 236 16.41 -7.78 -7.41
N LEU A 237 16.88 -7.07 -6.37
CA LEU A 237 16.07 -6.61 -5.24
C LEU A 237 16.02 -5.09 -5.22
N THR A 238 14.83 -4.54 -5.52
CA THR A 238 14.57 -3.10 -5.44
C THR A 238 14.45 -2.63 -3.99
N ALA A 239 14.74 -1.35 -3.72
CA ALA A 239 14.57 -0.76 -2.40
C ALA A 239 13.13 -0.90 -1.87
N SER A 240 12.13 -0.75 -2.74
CA SER A 240 10.71 -0.88 -2.37
C SER A 240 10.38 -2.30 -1.90
N ARG A 241 10.88 -3.33 -2.59
CA ARG A 241 10.68 -4.74 -2.20
C ARG A 241 11.34 -5.04 -0.86
N ILE A 242 12.58 -4.55 -0.65
CA ILE A 242 13.29 -4.75 0.61
C ILE A 242 12.54 -4.06 1.76
N ARG A 243 12.08 -2.82 1.59
CA ARG A 243 11.30 -2.12 2.61
C ARG A 243 10.02 -2.87 2.97
N ARG A 244 9.28 -3.38 1.98
CA ARG A 244 8.10 -4.22 2.25
C ARG A 244 8.46 -5.45 3.05
N ALA A 245 9.49 -6.21 2.64
CA ALA A 245 9.96 -7.38 3.35
C ALA A 245 10.33 -7.07 4.81
N LEU A 246 11.03 -5.96 5.07
CA LEU A 246 11.38 -5.52 6.41
C LEU A 246 10.14 -5.15 7.25
N ILE A 247 9.13 -4.51 6.65
CA ILE A 247 7.85 -4.22 7.30
C ILE A 247 7.07 -5.52 7.57
N HIS A 248 7.09 -6.47 6.63
CA HIS A 248 6.44 -7.77 6.86
C HIS A 248 7.10 -8.53 8.04
N ILE A 249 8.41 -8.48 8.17
CA ILE A 249 9.11 -9.05 9.33
C ILE A 249 8.66 -8.34 10.60
N LEU A 250 8.71 -7.00 10.62
CA LEU A 250 8.34 -6.19 11.78
C LEU A 250 6.92 -6.48 12.27
N LEU A 251 5.97 -6.60 11.34
CA LEU A 251 4.55 -6.81 11.64
C LEU A 251 4.16 -8.29 11.78
N GLY A 252 5.08 -9.21 11.51
CA GLY A 252 4.80 -10.64 11.55
C GLY A 252 3.91 -11.13 10.40
N ILE A 253 3.90 -10.43 9.27
CA ILE A 253 3.10 -10.78 8.08
C ILE A 253 3.78 -11.93 7.34
N THR A 254 3.06 -13.04 7.17
CA THR A 254 3.55 -14.27 6.54
C THR A 254 2.73 -14.62 5.30
N ASP A 255 3.19 -15.59 4.49
CA ASP A 255 2.38 -16.15 3.40
C ASP A 255 1.04 -16.70 3.91
N LYS A 256 1.04 -17.34 5.09
CA LYS A 256 -0.20 -17.81 5.74
C LYS A 256 -1.17 -16.68 6.09
N SER A 257 -0.65 -15.50 6.46
CA SER A 257 -1.50 -14.33 6.71
C SER A 257 -2.20 -13.87 5.43
N LEU A 258 -1.49 -13.91 4.31
CA LEU A 258 -2.04 -13.58 3.00
C LEU A 258 -3.03 -14.65 2.52
N ASP A 259 -2.72 -15.93 2.71
CA ASP A 259 -3.62 -17.03 2.33
C ASP A 259 -4.94 -16.94 3.10
N LYS A 260 -4.89 -16.68 4.41
CA LYS A 260 -6.09 -16.43 5.23
C LYS A 260 -6.92 -15.26 4.68
N LEU A 261 -6.27 -14.18 4.26
CA LEU A 261 -6.96 -13.02 3.67
C LEU A 261 -7.61 -13.38 2.33
N ARG A 262 -6.96 -14.18 1.50
CA ARG A 262 -7.51 -14.70 0.23
C ARG A 262 -8.71 -15.60 0.44
N GLU A 263 -8.65 -16.52 1.43
CA GLU A 263 -9.78 -17.40 1.81
C GLU A 263 -11.01 -16.59 2.23
N GLN A 264 -10.83 -15.38 2.73
CA GLN A 264 -11.88 -14.43 3.09
C GLN A 264 -12.22 -13.47 1.93
N ASN A 265 -11.86 -13.79 0.69
CA ASN A 265 -12.04 -12.94 -0.50
C ASN A 265 -11.52 -11.51 -0.31
N PHE A 266 -10.44 -11.34 0.42
CA PHE A 266 -9.83 -10.05 0.81
C PHE A 266 -10.71 -9.13 1.66
N VAL A 267 -11.88 -9.59 2.10
CA VAL A 267 -12.83 -8.81 2.92
C VAL A 267 -13.14 -9.57 4.21
N PRO A 268 -12.20 -9.63 5.18
CA PRO A 268 -12.48 -10.25 6.45
C PRO A 268 -13.55 -9.48 7.24
N GLU A 269 -13.54 -8.17 7.11
CA GLU A 269 -14.41 -7.22 7.80
C GLU A 269 -14.34 -5.85 7.11
N LEU A 270 -15.36 -5.01 7.30
CA LEU A 270 -15.35 -3.61 6.87
C LEU A 270 -15.16 -2.71 8.09
N TRP A 271 -13.96 -2.19 8.25
CA TRP A 271 -13.64 -1.28 9.34
C TRP A 271 -13.80 0.17 8.90
N ILE A 272 -14.83 0.83 9.42
CA ILE A 272 -15.22 2.20 9.07
C ILE A 272 -14.45 3.17 9.96
N LEU A 273 -13.60 3.99 9.36
CA LEU A 273 -12.79 5.00 10.05
C LEU A 273 -13.52 6.34 10.20
N ALA A 274 -14.32 6.69 9.20
CA ALA A 274 -15.14 7.90 9.21
C ALA A 274 -16.37 7.73 8.32
N ALA A 275 -17.46 8.46 8.63
CA ALA A 275 -18.64 8.52 7.79
C ALA A 275 -19.30 9.89 7.90
N SER A 276 -19.76 10.45 6.77
CA SER A 276 -20.64 11.62 6.75
C SER A 276 -22.09 11.23 7.14
N LYS A 277 -22.95 12.21 7.35
CA LYS A 277 -24.40 11.94 7.56
C LYS A 277 -25.00 11.16 6.39
N HIS A 278 -24.60 11.45 5.16
CA HIS A 278 -25.00 10.70 3.98
C HIS A 278 -24.39 9.29 4.00
N GLY A 279 -23.10 9.16 4.32
CA GLY A 279 -22.42 7.88 4.49
C GLY A 279 -23.08 6.95 5.49
N LEU A 280 -23.62 7.47 6.60
CA LEU A 280 -24.37 6.67 7.57
C LEU A 280 -25.64 6.03 6.98
N SER A 281 -26.29 6.67 6.02
CA SER A 281 -27.43 6.07 5.31
C SER A 281 -26.95 4.96 4.37
N LEU A 282 -25.86 5.16 3.64
CA LEU A 282 -25.26 4.16 2.76
C LEU A 282 -24.79 2.91 3.54
N LEU A 283 -24.26 3.09 4.75
CA LEU A 283 -23.83 1.96 5.59
C LEU A 283 -24.99 1.02 5.98
N LYS A 284 -26.22 1.53 6.08
CA LYS A 284 -27.40 0.67 6.30
C LYS A 284 -27.66 -0.22 5.09
N ASP A 285 -27.54 0.33 3.90
CA ASP A 285 -27.73 -0.42 2.65
C ASP A 285 -26.61 -1.44 2.44
N ILE A 286 -25.36 -1.06 2.69
CA ILE A 286 -24.20 -1.96 2.67
C ILE A 286 -24.42 -3.14 3.62
N LYS A 287 -24.83 -2.85 4.87
CA LYS A 287 -25.12 -3.89 5.87
C LYS A 287 -26.26 -4.83 5.47
N SER A 288 -27.26 -4.31 4.77
CA SER A 288 -28.41 -5.11 4.33
C SER A 288 -28.07 -6.08 3.18
N LYS A 289 -27.08 -5.74 2.37
CA LYS A 289 -26.67 -6.50 1.17
C LYS A 289 -25.54 -7.49 1.44
N ASN A 290 -24.78 -7.29 2.52
CA ASN A 290 -23.56 -8.04 2.79
C ASN A 290 -23.61 -8.80 4.11
N SER A 291 -22.96 -9.97 4.15
CA SER A 291 -22.75 -10.78 5.34
C SER A 291 -21.51 -10.40 6.15
N PHE A 292 -20.70 -9.44 5.65
CA PHE A 292 -19.47 -9.02 6.33
C PHE A 292 -19.77 -8.23 7.60
N PRO A 293 -19.01 -8.45 8.69
CA PRO A 293 -19.14 -7.64 9.89
C PRO A 293 -18.68 -6.21 9.60
N LEU A 294 -19.47 -5.22 10.09
CA LEU A 294 -19.13 -3.80 10.06
C LEU A 294 -18.62 -3.39 11.45
N PHE A 295 -17.38 -2.89 11.50
CA PHE A 295 -16.78 -2.39 12.72
C PHE A 295 -16.64 -0.86 12.68
N PHE A 296 -17.11 -0.21 13.74
CA PHE A 296 -16.99 1.24 13.95
C PHE A 296 -16.03 1.57 15.09
N SER A 297 -15.76 0.62 15.95
CA SER A 297 -14.79 0.70 17.03
C SER A 297 -14.35 -0.70 17.38
N LEU A 298 -13.11 -0.81 17.88
CA LEU A 298 -12.61 -2.07 18.43
C LEU A 298 -13.16 -2.27 19.83
N ASN A 299 -13.60 -3.47 20.13
CA ASN A 299 -13.93 -3.90 21.48
C ASN A 299 -12.84 -4.84 22.00
N GLU A 300 -12.51 -4.78 23.28
CA GLU A 300 -11.51 -5.68 23.92
C GLU A 300 -11.78 -7.18 23.67
N LYS A 301 -13.01 -7.54 23.31
CA LYS A 301 -13.42 -8.92 22.99
C LYS A 301 -12.95 -9.42 21.63
N ASP A 302 -12.61 -8.50 20.72
CA ASP A 302 -12.23 -8.82 19.33
C ASP A 302 -10.74 -9.19 19.23
N GLU A 303 -9.99 -9.06 20.33
CA GLU A 303 -8.52 -9.19 20.39
C GLU A 303 -7.97 -10.59 20.66
N LYS A 304 -8.77 -11.62 20.76
CA LYS A 304 -8.21 -12.90 21.18
C LYS A 304 -7.21 -13.50 20.19
N GLY A 305 -5.97 -13.02 20.30
CA GLY A 305 -4.78 -13.72 19.82
C GLY A 305 -4.29 -13.34 18.43
N ASP A 306 -4.79 -12.28 17.81
CA ASP A 306 -4.33 -11.88 16.48
C ASP A 306 -3.42 -10.63 16.55
N ARG A 307 -2.23 -10.73 15.94
CA ARG A 307 -1.33 -9.60 15.72
C ARG A 307 -1.89 -8.56 14.72
N SER A 308 -3.14 -8.72 14.29
CA SER A 308 -3.76 -7.84 13.29
C SER A 308 -3.74 -6.36 13.70
N LEU A 309 -3.79 -6.06 14.98
CA LEU A 309 -3.76 -4.70 15.54
C LEU A 309 -2.39 -4.27 16.07
N PHE A 310 -1.40 -5.15 16.05
CA PHE A 310 -0.06 -4.85 16.55
C PHE A 310 0.54 -3.59 15.90
N HIS A 311 0.28 -3.38 14.61
CA HIS A 311 0.75 -2.20 13.88
C HIS A 311 0.20 -0.88 14.45
N LEU A 312 -1.05 -0.86 14.93
CA LEU A 312 -1.66 0.34 15.51
C LEU A 312 -1.02 0.69 16.85
N GLU A 313 -0.86 -0.31 17.71
CA GLU A 313 -0.21 -0.12 19.01
C GLU A 313 1.29 0.21 18.87
N LEU A 314 1.98 -0.36 17.88
CA LEU A 314 3.35 -0.01 17.57
C LEU A 314 3.48 1.47 17.19
N ILE A 315 2.65 1.95 16.26
CA ILE A 315 2.64 3.36 15.84
C ILE A 315 2.31 4.27 17.03
N ARG A 316 1.30 3.92 17.82
CA ARG A 316 0.92 4.67 19.02
C ARG A 316 2.11 4.76 20.02
N ALA A 317 2.75 3.64 20.33
CA ALA A 317 3.89 3.60 21.25
C ALA A 317 5.06 4.46 20.74
N LEU A 318 5.37 4.42 19.45
CA LEU A 318 6.41 5.26 18.84
C LEU A 318 6.06 6.76 18.92
N ARG A 319 4.81 7.13 18.68
CA ARG A 319 4.34 8.52 18.80
C ARG A 319 4.43 9.02 20.23
N ILE A 320 4.04 8.21 21.22
CA ILE A 320 4.17 8.53 22.65
C ILE A 320 5.65 8.69 23.01
N ASN A 321 6.50 7.75 22.62
CA ASN A 321 7.94 7.81 22.91
C ASN A 321 8.60 9.07 22.32
N LYS A 322 8.21 9.46 21.11
CA LYS A 322 8.77 10.62 20.41
C LYS A 322 8.31 11.95 20.99
N SER A 323 7.04 12.07 21.37
CA SER A 323 6.44 13.32 21.85
C SER A 323 6.44 13.47 23.35
N GLY A 324 6.50 12.38 24.12
CA GLY A 324 6.21 12.36 25.55
C GLY A 324 4.73 12.60 25.90
N ILE A 325 3.84 12.67 24.91
CA ILE A 325 2.42 12.94 25.09
C ILE A 325 1.66 11.62 25.10
N TRP A 326 0.82 11.39 26.13
CA TRP A 326 -0.07 10.23 26.12
C TRP A 326 -1.09 10.33 24.99
N LEU A 327 -1.26 9.25 24.24
CA LEU A 327 -2.23 9.13 23.15
C LEU A 327 -3.21 7.99 23.46
N PRO A 328 -4.50 8.14 23.14
CA PRO A 328 -5.48 7.07 23.31
C PRO A 328 -5.13 5.87 22.41
N ASN A 329 -5.47 4.67 22.86
CA ASN A 329 -5.38 3.47 22.02
C ASN A 329 -6.58 3.39 21.06
N GLU A 330 -6.54 2.45 20.10
CA GLU A 330 -7.59 2.31 19.10
C GLU A 330 -8.96 1.91 19.69
N TYR A 331 -9.01 1.29 20.87
CA TYR A 331 -10.27 1.01 21.60
C TYR A 331 -10.95 2.27 22.11
N GLN A 332 -10.19 3.33 22.34
CA GLN A 332 -10.67 4.62 22.82
C GLN A 332 -10.95 5.59 21.65
N ARG A 333 -10.60 5.20 20.43
CA ARG A 333 -10.80 6.02 19.25
C ARG A 333 -12.27 6.02 18.85
N LYS A 334 -12.84 7.22 18.72
CA LYS A 334 -14.20 7.40 18.20
C LYS A 334 -14.13 7.57 16.68
N VAL A 335 -15.07 6.92 16.00
CA VAL A 335 -15.28 7.18 14.56
C VAL A 335 -15.63 8.65 14.35
N HIS A 336 -15.01 9.29 13.39
CA HIS A 336 -15.37 10.64 13.00
C HIS A 336 -16.70 10.60 12.23
N LEU A 337 -17.75 11.10 12.85
CA LEU A 337 -19.11 11.18 12.31
C LEU A 337 -19.41 12.60 11.84
#